data_fa00009fa61a7c5cd1a0c80577baf0c9
#
_entry.id   fa00009fa61a7c5cd1a0c80577baf0c9
#
_cell.length_a   1.000
_cell.length_b   1.000
_cell.length_c   1.000
_cell.angle_alpha   90.00
_cell.angle_beta   90.00
_cell.angle_gamma   90.00
#
_symmetry.space_group_name_H-M   'P 1'
#
loop_
_entity.id
_entity.type
_entity.pdbx_description
1 polymer ?
#
loop_
_entity_poly.entity_id
_entity_poly.type
_entity_poly.pdbx_seq_one_letter_code
_entity_poly.pdbx_strand_id
1 'polypeptide(L)'
;MKVNRVDHIGIACDKPLEEAAKFYTDILGLKCTGQEVVQEQGVATVFVPCGEVLLELLVDITPNHDGPIGKYIAKNGPGIQHVALNVDDCGATLAELDAKGVKLIDKTPRGGAGNMWIGFLHPKAAGLLLEVCSPK
;
A
#
# COMPACT_ATOMS: atom_id res chain seq x y z
N MET A 1 15.83 -13.20 -7.04
CA MET A 1 14.75 -12.19 -6.81
C MET A 1 14.92 -11.06 -7.80
N LYS A 2 13.80 -10.60 -8.33
CA LYS A 2 13.82 -9.47 -9.27
C LYS A 2 12.71 -8.48 -8.90
N VAL A 3 13.11 -7.23 -8.71
CA VAL A 3 12.17 -6.13 -8.56
C VAL A 3 11.95 -5.52 -9.94
N ASN A 4 10.71 -5.47 -10.37
CA ASN A 4 10.36 -4.99 -11.72
C ASN A 4 10.22 -3.47 -11.79
N ARG A 5 9.54 -2.88 -10.80
CA ARG A 5 9.22 -1.45 -10.78
C ARG A 5 8.60 -1.08 -9.42
N VAL A 6 8.44 0.20 -9.20
CA VAL A 6 7.52 0.65 -8.15
C VAL A 6 6.11 0.38 -8.65
N ASP A 7 5.37 -0.44 -7.91
CA ASP A 7 3.99 -0.78 -8.25
C ASP A 7 3.05 0.34 -7.85
N HIS A 8 3.10 0.72 -6.59
CA HIS A 8 2.26 1.79 -6.07
C HIS A 8 2.88 2.51 -4.89
N ILE A 9 2.31 3.67 -4.59
CA ILE A 9 2.62 4.46 -3.41
C ILE A 9 1.33 4.55 -2.61
N GLY A 10 1.35 4.06 -1.38
CA GLY A 10 0.22 4.11 -0.47
C GLY A 10 0.22 5.42 0.30
N ILE A 11 -0.84 6.20 0.13
CA ILE A 11 -0.97 7.53 0.73
C ILE A 11 -2.09 7.50 1.76
N ALA A 12 -1.73 7.71 3.02
CA ALA A 12 -2.68 7.76 4.12
C ALA A 12 -3.42 9.10 4.12
N CYS A 13 -4.75 9.04 4.07
CA CYS A 13 -5.61 10.21 4.00
C CYS A 13 -6.47 10.31 5.26
N ASP A 14 -6.62 11.51 5.77
CA ASP A 14 -7.48 11.81 6.94
C ASP A 14 -8.83 12.42 6.53
N LYS A 15 -9.16 12.36 5.25
CA LYS A 15 -10.41 12.85 4.66
C LYS A 15 -11.15 11.70 4.00
N PRO A 16 -12.47 11.83 3.76
CA PRO A 16 -13.19 10.86 2.95
C PRO A 16 -12.53 10.66 1.60
N LEU A 17 -12.55 9.44 1.05
CA LEU A 17 -11.90 9.12 -0.21
C LEU A 17 -12.27 10.06 -1.35
N GLU A 18 -13.56 10.40 -1.46
CA GLU A 18 -14.05 11.31 -2.51
C GLU A 18 -13.35 12.66 -2.45
N GLU A 19 -13.20 13.20 -1.25
CA GLU A 19 -12.56 14.49 -1.06
C GLU A 19 -11.05 14.41 -1.31
N ALA A 20 -10.40 13.36 -0.82
CA ALA A 20 -8.99 13.13 -1.05
C ALA A 20 -8.66 12.99 -2.54
N ALA A 21 -9.52 12.29 -3.27
CA ALA A 21 -9.33 12.06 -4.71
C ALA A 21 -9.47 13.34 -5.55
N LYS A 22 -10.29 14.31 -5.12
CA LYS A 22 -10.56 15.52 -5.89
C LYS A 22 -9.31 16.33 -6.23
N PHE A 23 -8.33 16.38 -5.34
CA PHE A 23 -7.08 17.07 -5.65
C PHE A 23 -6.43 16.48 -6.89
N TYR A 24 -6.38 15.15 -6.96
CA TYR A 24 -5.73 14.45 -8.07
C TYR A 24 -6.53 14.51 -9.35
N THR A 25 -7.84 14.45 -9.28
CA THR A 25 -8.71 14.46 -10.47
C THR A 25 -9.01 15.86 -10.96
N ASP A 26 -9.45 16.75 -10.07
CA ASP A 26 -9.94 18.08 -10.47
C ASP A 26 -8.80 19.07 -10.66
N ILE A 27 -7.74 18.97 -9.86
CA ILE A 27 -6.62 19.92 -9.93
C ILE A 27 -5.52 19.39 -10.86
N LEU A 28 -5.10 18.11 -10.67
CA LEU A 28 -4.00 17.55 -11.46
C LEU A 28 -4.46 16.90 -12.78
N GLY A 29 -5.76 16.71 -12.97
CA GLY A 29 -6.29 16.11 -14.19
C GLY A 29 -6.06 14.61 -14.32
N LEU A 30 -5.70 13.93 -13.23
CA LEU A 30 -5.57 12.48 -13.23
C LEU A 30 -6.95 11.81 -13.15
N LYS A 31 -7.01 10.52 -13.46
CA LYS A 31 -8.27 9.78 -13.42
C LYS A 31 -8.25 8.71 -12.34
N CYS A 32 -9.34 8.61 -11.60
CA CYS A 32 -9.57 7.46 -10.72
C CYS A 32 -10.05 6.30 -11.57
N THR A 33 -9.45 5.11 -11.40
CA THR A 33 -9.85 3.91 -12.14
C THR A 33 -10.70 2.95 -11.33
N GLY A 34 -10.88 3.21 -10.04
CA GLY A 34 -11.72 2.39 -9.19
C GLY A 34 -11.48 2.65 -7.72
N GLN A 35 -12.29 1.99 -6.90
CA GLN A 35 -12.13 2.00 -5.46
C GLN A 35 -12.44 0.61 -4.92
N GLU A 36 -11.88 0.31 -3.76
CA GLU A 36 -12.02 -1.01 -3.15
C GLU A 36 -12.00 -0.89 -1.63
N VAL A 37 -12.73 -1.80 -0.98
CA VAL A 37 -12.66 -1.96 0.48
C VAL A 37 -11.93 -3.26 0.78
N VAL A 38 -10.86 -3.18 1.55
CA VAL A 38 -10.09 -4.34 1.99
C VAL A 38 -10.38 -4.54 3.47
N GLN A 39 -11.40 -5.31 3.79
CA GLN A 39 -11.89 -5.51 5.16
C GLN A 39 -10.82 -6.06 6.09
N GLU A 40 -10.04 -7.03 5.64
CA GLU A 40 -8.97 -7.66 6.42
C GLU A 40 -7.90 -6.67 6.87
N GLN A 41 -7.73 -5.58 6.14
CA GLN A 41 -6.76 -4.54 6.46
C GLN A 41 -7.41 -3.29 7.07
N GLY A 42 -8.74 -3.27 7.15
CA GLY A 42 -9.47 -2.13 7.70
C GLY A 42 -9.30 -0.85 6.89
N VAL A 43 -9.19 -0.96 5.57
CA VAL A 43 -8.98 0.20 4.69
C VAL A 43 -9.96 0.25 3.54
N ALA A 44 -10.26 1.47 3.10
CA ALA A 44 -10.84 1.75 1.80
C ALA A 44 -9.79 2.47 0.96
N THR A 45 -9.71 2.16 -0.32
CA THR A 45 -8.71 2.73 -1.21
C THR A 45 -9.32 3.20 -2.52
N VAL A 46 -8.72 4.27 -3.08
CA VAL A 46 -9.00 4.75 -4.43
C VAL A 46 -7.73 4.63 -5.24
N PHE A 47 -7.86 4.13 -6.47
CA PHE A 47 -6.74 3.94 -7.38
C PHE A 47 -6.64 5.12 -8.35
N VAL A 48 -5.49 5.76 -8.36
CA VAL A 48 -5.19 6.89 -9.25
C VAL A 48 -3.90 6.59 -10.02
N PRO A 49 -4.00 6.00 -11.22
CA PRO A 49 -2.81 5.73 -12.02
C PRO A 49 -2.06 7.00 -12.39
N CYS A 50 -0.75 6.95 -12.29
CA CYS A 50 0.15 8.04 -12.64
C CYS A 50 1.34 7.44 -13.39
N GLY A 51 1.20 7.29 -14.72
CA GLY A 51 2.17 6.55 -15.52
C GLY A 51 2.18 5.07 -15.12
N GLU A 52 3.36 4.52 -14.87
CA GLU A 52 3.52 3.13 -14.43
C GLU A 52 3.27 2.94 -12.93
N VAL A 53 3.21 4.02 -12.16
CA VAL A 53 3.01 3.96 -10.72
C VAL A 53 1.56 4.25 -10.39
N LEU A 54 0.98 3.41 -9.54
CA LEU A 54 -0.36 3.61 -9.05
C LEU A 54 -0.30 4.38 -7.73
N LEU A 55 -1.03 5.48 -7.62
CA LEU A 55 -1.24 6.13 -6.33
C LEU A 55 -2.46 5.47 -5.68
N GLU A 56 -2.30 4.97 -4.47
CA GLU A 56 -3.40 4.37 -3.71
C GLU A 56 -3.71 5.27 -2.53
N LEU A 57 -4.85 5.94 -2.59
CA LEU A 57 -5.32 6.78 -1.50
C LEU A 57 -6.02 5.87 -0.50
N LEU A 58 -5.60 5.92 0.76
CA LEU A 58 -6.02 4.98 1.80
C LEU A 58 -6.70 5.71 2.95
N VAL A 59 -7.87 5.21 3.35
CA VAL A 59 -8.62 5.73 4.49
C VAL A 59 -8.93 4.59 5.44
N ASP A 60 -8.73 4.82 6.73
CA ASP A 60 -9.09 3.85 7.78
C ASP A 60 -10.62 3.73 7.88
N ILE A 61 -11.11 2.50 7.78
CA ILE A 61 -12.55 2.20 7.92
C ILE A 61 -12.87 1.44 9.21
N THR A 62 -11.90 1.30 10.11
CA THR A 62 -12.16 0.65 11.40
C THR A 62 -13.02 1.57 12.28
N PRO A 63 -13.85 1.00 13.20
CA PRO A 63 -14.77 1.82 14.00
C PRO A 63 -14.10 2.92 14.83
N ASN A 64 -12.88 2.67 15.30
CA ASN A 64 -12.16 3.61 16.16
C ASN A 64 -10.95 4.26 15.45
N HIS A 65 -10.84 4.14 14.14
CA HIS A 65 -9.71 4.63 13.36
C HIS A 65 -8.36 4.14 13.92
N ASP A 66 -8.32 2.90 14.36
CA ASP A 66 -7.16 2.27 14.98
C ASP A 66 -6.54 1.15 14.16
N GLY A 67 -6.90 1.04 12.90
CA GLY A 67 -6.21 0.19 11.94
C GLY A 67 -4.86 0.76 11.53
N PRO A 68 -4.13 0.09 10.63
CA PRO A 68 -2.78 0.52 10.24
C PRO A 68 -2.70 1.97 9.74
N ILE A 69 -3.69 2.39 8.94
CA ILE A 69 -3.72 3.75 8.39
C ILE A 69 -4.04 4.78 9.48
N GLY A 70 -5.03 4.49 10.33
CA GLY A 70 -5.37 5.38 11.45
C GLY A 70 -4.22 5.55 12.42
N LYS A 71 -3.51 4.47 12.73
CA LYS A 71 -2.32 4.52 13.60
C LYS A 71 -1.19 5.32 12.97
N TYR A 72 -0.99 5.16 11.66
CA TYR A 72 0.00 5.94 10.94
C TYR A 72 -0.30 7.44 11.04
N ILE A 73 -1.54 7.82 10.77
CA ILE A 73 -1.96 9.23 10.81
C ILE A 73 -1.85 9.81 12.21
N ALA A 74 -2.24 9.04 13.24
CA ALA A 74 -2.14 9.49 14.63
C ALA A 74 -0.71 9.82 15.02
N LYS A 75 0.27 9.09 14.47
CA LYS A 75 1.68 9.27 14.77
C LYS A 75 2.36 10.30 13.86
N ASN A 76 2.02 10.31 12.57
CA ASN A 76 2.77 11.03 11.54
C ASN A 76 1.96 12.11 10.82
N GLY A 77 0.65 12.13 10.97
CA GLY A 77 -0.23 12.92 10.10
C GLY A 77 -0.46 12.21 8.76
N PRO A 78 -1.32 12.78 7.89
CA PRO A 78 -1.53 12.22 6.56
C PRO A 78 -0.25 12.30 5.72
N GLY A 79 -0.08 11.38 4.79
CA GLY A 79 1.09 11.35 3.92
C GLY A 79 1.39 9.96 3.37
N ILE A 80 2.56 9.79 2.78
CA ILE A 80 2.99 8.51 2.23
C ILE A 80 3.20 7.52 3.37
N GLN A 81 2.44 6.43 3.36
CA GLN A 81 2.54 5.40 4.38
C GLN A 81 3.45 4.26 3.94
N HIS A 82 3.40 3.86 2.67
CA HIS A 82 4.27 2.80 2.16
C HIS A 82 4.58 2.97 0.68
N VAL A 83 5.62 2.28 0.26
CA VAL A 83 5.98 2.11 -1.16
C VAL A 83 5.96 0.62 -1.45
N ALA A 84 5.30 0.23 -2.53
CA ALA A 84 5.21 -1.17 -2.93
C ALA A 84 6.05 -1.42 -4.18
N LEU A 85 6.82 -2.49 -4.12
CA LEU A 85 7.67 -2.94 -5.21
C LEU A 85 7.04 -4.16 -5.88
N ASN A 86 6.85 -4.08 -7.19
CA ASN A 86 6.33 -5.19 -7.96
C ASN A 86 7.41 -6.24 -8.16
N VAL A 87 7.08 -7.49 -7.85
CA VAL A 87 7.97 -8.64 -8.03
C VAL A 87 7.21 -9.73 -8.80
N ASP A 88 7.94 -10.70 -9.34
CA ASP A 88 7.30 -11.78 -10.12
C ASP A 88 6.49 -12.72 -9.22
N ASP A 89 6.99 -13.01 -8.03
CA ASP A 89 6.37 -13.94 -7.08
C ASP A 89 6.57 -13.43 -5.66
N CYS A 90 5.49 -12.95 -5.06
CA CYS A 90 5.52 -12.37 -3.71
C CYS A 90 6.00 -13.39 -2.67
N GLY A 91 5.48 -14.61 -2.70
CA GLY A 91 5.86 -15.64 -1.74
C GLY A 91 7.32 -16.04 -1.84
N ALA A 92 7.81 -16.26 -3.06
CA ALA A 92 9.22 -16.60 -3.29
C ALA A 92 10.14 -15.46 -2.87
N THR A 93 9.74 -14.22 -3.12
CA THR A 93 10.51 -13.04 -2.71
C THR A 93 10.61 -12.92 -1.20
N LEU A 94 9.49 -13.10 -0.48
CA LEU A 94 9.50 -13.07 0.98
C LEU A 94 10.39 -14.17 1.56
N ALA A 95 10.32 -15.39 1.00
CA ALA A 95 11.16 -16.49 1.44
C ALA A 95 12.65 -16.19 1.22
N GLU A 96 13.02 -15.61 0.08
CA GLU A 96 14.41 -15.22 -0.19
C GLU A 96 14.88 -14.13 0.76
N LEU A 97 14.06 -13.12 1.02
CA LEU A 97 14.39 -12.05 1.96
C LEU A 97 14.58 -12.59 3.38
N ASP A 98 13.70 -13.51 3.81
CA ASP A 98 13.83 -14.15 5.12
C ASP A 98 15.14 -14.93 5.22
N ALA A 99 15.50 -15.67 4.19
CA ALA A 99 16.75 -16.42 4.12
C ALA A 99 17.99 -15.51 4.17
N LYS A 100 17.87 -14.28 3.70
CA LYS A 100 18.94 -13.27 3.76
C LYS A 100 18.98 -12.53 5.10
N GLY A 101 18.12 -12.87 6.03
CA GLY A 101 18.08 -12.24 7.36
C GLY A 101 17.36 -10.90 7.41
N VAL A 102 16.60 -10.56 6.38
CA VAL A 102 15.80 -9.32 6.36
C VAL A 102 14.63 -9.46 7.33
N LYS A 103 14.42 -8.47 8.18
CA LYS A 103 13.30 -8.48 9.11
C LYS A 103 12.00 -8.21 8.36
N LEU A 104 11.05 -9.13 8.46
CA LEU A 104 9.76 -9.06 7.77
C LEU A 104 8.62 -8.89 8.77
N ILE A 105 7.59 -8.14 8.36
CA ILE A 105 6.30 -8.14 9.05
C ILE A 105 5.53 -9.37 8.59
N ASP A 106 5.50 -9.64 7.28
CA ASP A 106 4.84 -10.79 6.70
C ASP A 106 5.88 -11.76 6.14
N LYS A 107 5.90 -13.00 6.66
CA LYS A 107 6.74 -14.07 6.10
C LYS A 107 6.06 -14.83 4.99
N THR A 108 4.74 -14.75 4.92
CA THR A 108 3.92 -15.35 3.87
C THR A 108 3.00 -14.30 3.28
N PRO A 109 2.66 -14.40 1.98
CA PRO A 109 1.78 -13.42 1.36
C PRO A 109 0.38 -13.41 1.96
N ARG A 110 -0.23 -12.24 1.92
CA ARG A 110 -1.65 -12.08 2.23
C ARG A 110 -2.34 -11.28 1.12
N GLY A 111 -3.67 -11.29 1.11
CA GLY A 111 -4.44 -10.57 0.10
C GLY A 111 -4.40 -9.07 0.33
N GLY A 112 -4.18 -8.33 -0.74
CA GLY A 112 -4.20 -6.87 -0.75
C GLY A 112 -5.16 -6.33 -1.80
N ALA A 113 -5.23 -5.01 -1.89
CA ALA A 113 -6.04 -4.33 -2.88
C ALA A 113 -5.59 -4.65 -4.30
N GLY A 114 -6.51 -4.55 -5.26
CA GLY A 114 -6.19 -4.75 -6.68
C GLY A 114 -5.93 -6.20 -7.06
N ASN A 115 -6.47 -7.15 -6.29
CA ASN A 115 -6.28 -8.59 -6.53
C ASN A 115 -4.80 -9.00 -6.53
N MET A 116 -4.06 -8.49 -5.54
CA MET A 116 -2.62 -8.74 -5.40
C MET A 116 -2.32 -9.61 -4.20
N TRP A 117 -1.23 -10.38 -4.28
CA TRP A 117 -0.54 -10.91 -3.11
C TRP A 117 0.42 -9.85 -2.62
N ILE A 118 0.42 -9.60 -1.31
CA ILE A 118 1.29 -8.60 -0.71
C ILE A 118 2.02 -9.15 0.51
N GLY A 119 3.14 -8.51 0.85
CA GLY A 119 3.84 -8.75 2.09
C GLY A 119 4.68 -7.53 2.45
N PHE A 120 4.68 -7.17 3.73
CA PHE A 120 5.43 -6.02 4.22
C PHE A 120 6.77 -6.42 4.85
N LEU A 121 7.81 -5.65 4.52
CA LEU A 121 9.07 -5.70 5.22
C LEU A 121 8.97 -4.79 6.46
N HIS A 122 9.67 -5.15 7.52
CA HIS A 122 9.73 -4.29 8.70
C HIS A 122 10.45 -2.98 8.35
N PRO A 123 10.00 -1.81 8.86
CA PRO A 123 10.65 -0.52 8.55
C PRO A 123 12.14 -0.46 8.85
N LYS A 124 12.63 -1.28 9.80
CA LYS A 124 14.06 -1.35 10.10
C LYS A 124 14.89 -1.90 8.95
N ALA A 125 14.28 -2.59 7.99
CA ALA A 125 15.02 -3.17 6.87
C ALA A 125 15.58 -2.10 5.92
N ALA A 126 14.77 -1.06 5.63
CA ALA A 126 15.17 -0.04 4.64
C ALA A 126 14.91 1.40 5.11
N GLY A 127 14.43 1.60 6.34
CA GLY A 127 14.14 2.94 6.86
C GLY A 127 12.77 3.49 6.49
N LEU A 128 11.97 2.71 5.78
CA LEU A 128 10.59 3.03 5.43
C LEU A 128 9.78 1.73 5.35
N LEU A 129 8.47 1.84 5.34
CA LEU A 129 7.61 0.67 5.16
C LEU A 129 7.59 0.30 3.68
N LEU A 130 8.26 -0.80 3.35
CA LEU A 130 8.25 -1.37 2.00
C LEU A 130 7.29 -2.56 1.94
N GLU A 131 6.58 -2.64 0.84
CA GLU A 131 5.75 -3.78 0.48
C GLU A 131 6.34 -4.46 -0.76
N VAL A 132 6.23 -5.77 -0.85
CA VAL A 132 6.43 -6.49 -2.12
C VAL A 132 5.09 -7.04 -2.55
N CYS A 133 4.82 -7.00 -3.84
CA CYS A 133 3.52 -7.42 -4.35
C CYS A 133 3.65 -8.11 -5.72
N SER A 134 2.71 -9.03 -5.99
CA SER A 134 2.57 -9.68 -7.28
C SER A 134 1.09 -10.01 -7.52
N PRO A 135 0.64 -10.10 -8.78
CA PRO A 135 -0.74 -10.49 -9.07
C PRO A 135 -1.07 -11.88 -8.51
N LYS A 136 -2.32 -12.04 -8.08
CA LYS A 136 -2.84 -13.35 -7.67
C LYS A 136 -3.02 -14.29 -8.85
#